data_681c503deb6559d28a3a5e83df5a364f
#
_entry.id   681c503deb6559d28a3a5e83df5a364f
#
_cell.length_a   1.000
_cell.length_b   1.000
_cell.length_c   1.000
_cell.angle_alpha   90.00
_cell.angle_beta   90.00
_cell.angle_gamma   90.00
#
_symmetry.space_group_name_H-M   'P 1'
#
loop_
_entity.id
_entity.type
_entity.pdbx_description
1 polymer ?
#
loop_
_entity_poly.entity_id
_entity_poly.type
_entity_poly.pdbx_seq_one_letter_code
_entity_poly.pdbx_strand_id
1 'polypeptide(L)'
;RVPYEMIIAQAALETGWGQSRFAVEGNNLFGIRTWNKETPHMIPIGIKKWPGWGVRIFASKCESVKEYIRLLNEHPAYEKFREARTQFHIRNQEPDPLVLIQNIDKFSTTADYDKRVRRIIVKVRELEEKYASDKRVD
;
A
#
# COMPACT_ATOMS: atom_id res chain seq x y z
N ARG A 1 8.74 7.95 8.18
CA ARG A 1 9.04 7.51 6.83
C ARG A 1 8.54 6.08 6.61
N VAL A 2 7.92 5.80 5.50
CA VAL A 2 7.46 4.47 5.12
C VAL A 2 8.48 3.88 4.15
N PRO A 3 9.00 2.66 4.39
CA PRO A 3 9.93 2.03 3.46
C PRO A 3 9.31 1.88 2.06
N TYR A 4 10.04 2.26 1.02
CA TYR A 4 9.53 2.23 -0.35
C TYR A 4 9.12 0.82 -0.81
N GLU A 5 9.79 -0.20 -0.29
CA GLU A 5 9.46 -1.60 -0.62
C GLU A 5 8.06 -1.98 -0.16
N MET A 6 7.59 -1.46 0.98
CA MET A 6 6.21 -1.63 1.42
C MET A 6 5.23 -0.93 0.48
N ILE A 7 5.55 0.30 0.10
CA ILE A 7 4.70 1.09 -0.80
C ILE A 7 4.49 0.34 -2.11
N ILE A 8 5.58 -0.10 -2.73
CA ILE A 8 5.53 -0.84 -4.00
C ILE A 8 4.79 -2.17 -3.83
N ALA A 9 5.12 -2.95 -2.81
CA ALA A 9 4.53 -4.27 -2.61
C ALA A 9 3.03 -4.20 -2.32
N GLN A 10 2.60 -3.26 -1.48
CA GLN A 10 1.18 -3.11 -1.20
C GLN A 10 0.41 -2.59 -2.41
N ALA A 11 0.98 -1.63 -3.14
CA ALA A 11 0.37 -1.15 -4.38
C ALA A 11 0.24 -2.27 -5.42
N ALA A 12 1.27 -3.08 -5.60
CA ALA A 12 1.26 -4.21 -6.52
C ALA A 12 0.19 -5.25 -6.14
N LEU A 13 0.12 -5.59 -4.86
CA LEU A 13 -0.86 -6.56 -4.36
C LEU A 13 -2.30 -6.06 -4.52
N GLU A 14 -2.56 -4.82 -4.11
CA GLU A 14 -3.91 -4.24 -4.12
C GLU A 14 -4.45 -4.02 -5.54
N THR A 15 -3.58 -3.83 -6.51
CA THR A 15 -3.99 -3.45 -7.87
C THR A 15 -3.70 -4.50 -8.93
N GLY A 16 -3.20 -5.69 -8.54
CA GLY A 16 -2.75 -6.66 -9.53
C GLY A 16 -1.67 -6.07 -10.45
N TRP A 17 -0.63 -5.49 -9.87
CA TRP A 17 0.47 -4.82 -10.57
C TRP A 17 0.04 -3.62 -11.41
N GLY A 18 -0.92 -2.85 -10.89
CA GLY A 18 -1.37 -1.61 -11.49
C GLY A 18 -2.45 -1.75 -12.56
N GLN A 19 -3.01 -2.95 -12.72
CA GLN A 19 -3.98 -3.23 -13.81
C GLN A 19 -5.44 -3.13 -13.38
N SER A 20 -5.74 -3.02 -12.11
CA SER A 20 -7.13 -2.95 -11.65
C SER A 20 -7.84 -1.70 -12.15
N ARG A 21 -9.17 -1.78 -12.27
CA ARG A 21 -10.02 -0.66 -12.65
C ARG A 21 -9.82 0.54 -11.71
N PHE A 22 -9.68 0.28 -10.42
CA PHE A 22 -9.49 1.34 -9.42
C PHE A 22 -8.14 2.06 -9.59
N ALA A 23 -7.10 1.34 -10.02
CA ALA A 23 -5.79 1.95 -10.30
C ALA A 23 -5.81 2.71 -11.62
N VAL A 24 -6.35 2.09 -12.68
CA VAL A 24 -6.33 2.67 -14.04
C VAL A 24 -7.26 3.88 -14.15
N GLU A 25 -8.51 3.75 -13.70
CA GLU A 25 -9.53 4.80 -13.82
C GLU A 25 -9.58 5.75 -12.63
N GLY A 26 -9.28 5.25 -11.43
CA GLY A 26 -9.39 6.03 -10.20
C GLY A 26 -8.07 6.49 -9.60
N ASN A 27 -6.94 6.12 -10.19
CA ASN A 27 -5.60 6.44 -9.68
C ASN A 27 -5.36 5.96 -8.23
N ASN A 28 -6.14 4.98 -7.79
CA ASN A 28 -6.08 4.47 -6.43
C ASN A 28 -5.25 3.18 -6.38
N LEU A 29 -4.04 3.28 -5.84
CA LEU A 29 -3.09 2.16 -5.82
C LEU A 29 -3.22 1.26 -4.60
N PHE A 30 -4.04 1.63 -3.60
CA PHE A 30 -4.07 0.94 -2.32
C PHE A 30 -5.47 0.49 -1.87
N GLY A 31 -6.48 0.66 -2.72
CA GLY A 31 -7.84 0.33 -2.35
C GLY A 31 -8.41 1.24 -1.25
N ILE A 32 -7.91 2.45 -1.16
CA ILE A 32 -8.34 3.41 -0.13
C ILE A 32 -9.81 3.73 -0.31
N ARG A 33 -10.59 3.60 0.76
CA ARG A 33 -12.03 3.82 0.76
C ARG A 33 -12.41 5.19 1.30
N THR A 34 -13.60 5.64 0.93
CA THR A 34 -14.26 6.78 1.55
C THR A 34 -15.65 6.37 2.03
N TRP A 35 -16.07 6.90 3.16
CA TRP A 35 -17.42 6.73 3.70
C TRP A 35 -18.25 7.99 3.50
N ASN A 36 -17.67 8.99 2.83
CA ASN A 36 -18.35 10.22 2.46
C ASN A 36 -18.76 10.15 0.99
N LYS A 37 -20.07 10.09 0.74
CA LYS A 37 -20.64 10.00 -0.60
C LYS A 37 -20.24 11.18 -1.50
N GLU A 38 -19.97 12.35 -0.90
CA GLU A 38 -19.58 13.56 -1.64
C GLU A 38 -18.12 13.52 -2.12
N THR A 39 -17.28 12.68 -1.53
CA THR A 39 -15.91 12.49 -2.00
C THR A 39 -15.94 11.69 -3.32
N PRO A 40 -15.20 12.12 -4.37
CA PRO A 40 -15.13 11.37 -5.61
C PRO A 40 -14.75 9.91 -5.37
N HIS A 41 -15.55 8.99 -5.90
CA HIS A 41 -15.39 7.56 -5.64
C HIS A 41 -15.90 6.71 -6.79
N MET A 42 -15.46 5.46 -6.78
CA MET A 42 -15.97 4.40 -7.66
C MET A 42 -16.67 3.35 -6.80
N ILE A 43 -17.68 2.72 -7.35
CA ILE A 43 -18.40 1.63 -6.69
C ILE A 43 -18.01 0.33 -7.38
N PRO A 44 -17.81 -0.79 -6.65
CA PRO A 44 -17.53 -2.08 -7.25
C PRO A 44 -18.63 -2.51 -8.26
N ILE A 45 -18.23 -3.21 -9.31
CA ILE A 45 -19.14 -3.71 -10.33
C ILE A 45 -20.19 -4.62 -9.66
N GLY A 46 -21.45 -4.46 -10.07
CA GLY A 46 -22.58 -5.23 -9.54
C GLY A 46 -23.30 -4.57 -8.38
N ILE A 47 -22.73 -3.54 -7.78
CA ILE A 47 -23.38 -2.75 -6.73
C ILE A 47 -24.03 -1.54 -7.41
N LYS A 48 -25.35 -1.41 -7.29
CA LYS A 48 -26.11 -0.36 -8.00
C LYS A 48 -26.37 0.89 -7.17
N LYS A 49 -26.32 0.76 -5.84
CA LYS A 49 -26.59 1.88 -4.92
C LYS A 49 -25.41 2.08 -3.98
N TRP A 50 -25.28 3.29 -3.48
CA TRP A 50 -24.28 3.61 -2.46
C TRP A 50 -24.39 2.66 -1.27
N PRO A 51 -23.37 1.78 -1.04
CA PRO A 51 -23.43 0.80 0.05
C PRO A 51 -22.96 1.35 1.40
N GLY A 52 -22.75 2.65 1.51
CA GLY A 52 -22.16 3.30 2.68
C GLY A 52 -20.66 3.55 2.56
N TRP A 53 -20.05 3.12 1.45
CA TRP A 53 -18.63 3.32 1.19
C TRP A 53 -18.35 3.25 -0.31
N GLY A 54 -17.23 3.82 -0.72
CA GLY A 54 -16.76 3.72 -2.10
C GLY A 54 -15.23 3.65 -2.13
N VAL A 55 -14.68 3.29 -3.29
CA VAL A 55 -13.23 3.33 -3.52
C VAL A 55 -12.88 4.72 -4.01
N ARG A 56 -12.05 5.41 -3.26
CA ARG A 56 -11.75 6.82 -3.52
C ARG A 56 -11.03 7.03 -4.86
N ILE A 57 -11.43 8.07 -5.59
CA ILE A 57 -10.74 8.52 -6.80
C ILE A 57 -9.75 9.62 -6.44
N PHE A 58 -8.53 9.51 -6.97
CA PHE A 58 -7.49 10.51 -6.78
C PHE A 58 -7.18 11.23 -8.08
N ALA A 59 -6.69 12.45 -7.99
CA ALA A 59 -6.29 13.24 -9.15
C ALA A 59 -5.09 12.63 -9.89
N SER A 60 -4.24 11.88 -9.18
CA SER A 60 -3.09 11.18 -9.75
C SER A 60 -2.73 9.99 -8.87
N LYS A 61 -1.93 9.08 -9.41
CA LYS A 61 -1.40 7.95 -8.63
C LYS A 61 -0.52 8.43 -7.48
N CYS A 62 0.24 9.50 -7.70
CA CYS A 62 1.06 10.13 -6.67
C CYS A 62 0.20 10.61 -5.49
N GLU A 63 -0.98 11.15 -5.74
CA GLU A 63 -1.90 11.57 -4.67
C GLU A 63 -2.37 10.39 -3.83
N SER A 64 -2.60 9.22 -4.45
CA SER A 64 -2.95 8.03 -3.67
C SER A 64 -1.79 7.53 -2.80
N VAL A 65 -0.56 7.66 -3.28
CA VAL A 65 0.64 7.33 -2.49
C VAL A 65 0.77 8.27 -1.29
N LYS A 66 0.56 9.56 -1.50
CA LYS A 66 0.59 10.55 -0.40
C LYS A 66 -0.46 10.24 0.66
N GLU A 67 -1.67 9.90 0.26
CA GLU A 67 -2.73 9.54 1.20
C GLU A 67 -2.42 8.26 1.96
N TYR A 68 -1.87 7.25 1.30
CA TYR A 68 -1.41 6.02 1.94
C TYR A 68 -0.38 6.32 3.03
N ILE A 69 0.61 7.13 2.71
CA ILE A 69 1.66 7.52 3.66
C ILE A 69 1.05 8.30 4.84
N ARG A 70 0.14 9.22 4.56
CA ARG A 70 -0.56 9.98 5.59
C ARG A 70 -1.33 9.05 6.54
N LEU A 71 -2.06 8.08 6.00
CA LEU A 71 -2.81 7.12 6.80
C LEU A 71 -1.89 6.33 7.74
N LEU A 72 -0.79 5.80 7.23
CA LEU A 72 0.16 5.04 8.07
C LEU A 72 0.79 5.92 9.15
N ASN A 73 1.01 7.19 8.88
CA ASN A 73 1.64 8.12 9.81
C ASN A 73 0.66 8.73 10.82
N GLU A 74 -0.62 8.80 10.52
CA GLU A 74 -1.57 9.57 11.34
C GLU A 74 -2.80 8.79 11.82
N HIS A 75 -3.27 7.79 11.07
CA HIS A 75 -4.51 7.12 11.40
C HIS A 75 -4.33 6.18 12.60
N PRO A 76 -5.29 6.19 13.58
CA PRO A 76 -5.20 5.35 14.78
C PRO A 76 -5.08 3.85 14.50
N ALA A 77 -5.63 3.37 13.40
CA ALA A 77 -5.56 1.96 13.02
C ALA A 77 -4.12 1.46 12.81
N TYR A 78 -3.16 2.36 12.58
CA TYR A 78 -1.77 2.04 12.25
C TYR A 78 -0.79 2.42 13.35
N GLU A 79 -1.27 2.55 14.58
CA GLU A 79 -0.43 2.85 15.74
C GLU A 79 0.65 1.79 15.96
N LYS A 80 0.31 0.51 15.82
CA LYS A 80 1.27 -0.59 15.96
C LYS A 80 2.40 -0.51 14.93
N PHE A 81 2.09 -0.09 13.71
CA PHE A 81 3.09 0.15 12.69
C PHE A 81 4.07 1.24 13.13
N ARG A 82 3.55 2.35 13.64
CA ARG A 82 4.40 3.46 14.11
C ARG A 82 5.26 3.06 15.30
N GLU A 83 4.72 2.29 16.24
CA GLU A 83 5.47 1.77 17.39
C GLU A 83 6.61 0.87 16.94
N ALA A 84 6.35 -0.06 16.02
CA ALA A 84 7.37 -0.94 15.47
C ALA A 84 8.46 -0.15 14.75
N ARG A 85 8.09 0.84 13.95
CA ARG A 85 9.03 1.73 13.26
C ARG A 85 9.89 2.51 14.25
N THR A 86 9.30 3.01 15.33
CA THR A 86 10.01 3.71 16.39
C THR A 86 11.08 2.85 17.04
N GLN A 87 10.83 1.56 17.22
CA GLN A 87 11.83 0.64 17.80
C GLN A 87 13.09 0.55 16.93
N PHE A 88 12.94 0.53 15.60
CA PHE A 88 14.08 0.59 14.70
C PHE A 88 14.85 1.90 14.85
N HIS A 89 14.13 3.00 14.95
CA HIS A 89 14.74 4.32 15.11
C HIS A 89 15.54 4.42 16.41
N ILE A 90 14.98 3.92 17.52
CA ILE A 90 15.66 3.91 18.83
C ILE A 90 16.97 3.12 18.76
N ARG A 91 16.98 2.02 18.01
CA ARG A 91 18.18 1.17 17.84
C ARG A 91 19.12 1.69 16.75
N ASN A 92 18.83 2.83 16.18
CA ASN A 92 19.60 3.41 15.06
C ASN A 92 19.73 2.45 13.88
N GLN A 93 18.62 1.75 13.57
CA GLN A 93 18.54 0.79 12.47
C GLN A 93 17.55 1.28 11.42
N GLU A 94 17.77 0.92 10.15
CA GLU A 94 16.80 1.17 9.10
C GLU A 94 15.55 0.32 9.34
N PRO A 95 14.35 0.90 9.21
CA PRO A 95 13.12 0.14 9.37
C PRO A 95 13.03 -1.00 8.36
N ASP A 96 12.86 -2.22 8.86
CA ASP A 96 12.73 -3.41 8.02
C ASP A 96 11.28 -3.58 7.56
N PRO A 97 10.99 -3.47 6.25
CA PRO A 97 9.62 -3.61 5.75
C PRO A 97 9.03 -4.99 6.04
N LEU A 98 9.84 -6.03 6.13
CA LEU A 98 9.36 -7.39 6.43
C LEU A 98 8.83 -7.53 7.85
N VAL A 99 9.35 -6.72 8.78
CA VAL A 99 8.84 -6.64 10.15
C VAL A 99 7.62 -5.72 10.21
N LEU A 100 7.70 -4.57 9.56
CA LEU A 100 6.65 -3.55 9.62
C LEU A 100 5.32 -4.05 9.04
N ILE A 101 5.34 -4.87 7.98
CA ILE A 101 4.11 -5.40 7.39
C ILE A 101 3.31 -6.31 8.34
N GLN A 102 3.95 -6.84 9.37
CA GLN A 102 3.27 -7.64 10.40
C GLN A 102 2.39 -6.78 11.32
N ASN A 103 2.54 -5.47 11.25
CA ASN A 103 1.86 -4.51 12.12
C ASN A 103 0.83 -3.66 11.37
N ILE A 104 0.39 -4.09 10.19
CA ILE A 104 -0.62 -3.41 9.37
C ILE A 104 -1.85 -4.31 9.14
N ASP A 105 -2.19 -5.13 10.10
CA ASP A 105 -3.29 -6.11 10.03
C ASP A 105 -4.65 -5.47 9.68
N LYS A 106 -4.84 -4.21 10.04
CA LYS A 106 -6.08 -3.48 9.75
C LYS A 106 -6.14 -2.90 8.34
N PHE A 107 -5.09 -3.04 7.56
CA PHE A 107 -5.06 -2.54 6.18
C PHE A 107 -5.98 -3.35 5.26
N SER A 108 -6.08 -4.66 5.48
CA SER A 108 -6.89 -5.56 4.66
C SER A 108 -7.50 -6.65 5.53
N THR A 109 -8.69 -7.13 5.11
CA THR A 109 -9.35 -8.28 5.72
C THR A 109 -8.91 -9.60 5.08
N THR A 110 -8.05 -9.55 4.06
CA THR A 110 -7.54 -10.74 3.38
C THR A 110 -6.70 -11.59 4.33
N ALA A 111 -6.98 -12.89 4.39
CA ALA A 111 -6.19 -13.83 5.17
C ALA A 111 -4.73 -13.84 4.70
N ASP A 112 -3.81 -13.94 5.64
CA ASP A 112 -2.37 -13.99 5.36
C ASP A 112 -1.86 -12.77 4.57
N TYR A 113 -2.45 -11.60 4.78
CA TYR A 113 -2.08 -10.38 4.07
C TYR A 113 -0.60 -10.06 4.21
N ASP A 114 -0.07 -10.15 5.42
CA ASP A 114 1.36 -9.93 5.70
C ASP A 114 2.26 -10.87 4.89
N LYS A 115 1.90 -12.13 4.79
CA LYS A 115 2.64 -13.12 4.01
C LYS A 115 2.60 -12.81 2.51
N ARG A 116 1.46 -12.34 2.02
CA ARG A 116 1.30 -11.96 0.61
C ARG A 116 2.16 -10.74 0.27
N VAL A 117 2.15 -9.73 1.13
CA VAL A 117 3.00 -8.53 0.96
C VAL A 117 4.47 -8.93 1.03
N ARG A 118 4.85 -9.78 1.97
CA ARG A 118 6.22 -10.27 2.12
C ARG A 118 6.74 -10.91 0.82
N ARG A 119 5.95 -11.76 0.20
CA ARG A 119 6.33 -12.41 -1.07
C ARG A 119 6.64 -11.38 -2.15
N ILE A 120 5.84 -10.32 -2.21
CA ILE A 120 6.06 -9.28 -3.21
C ILE A 120 7.28 -8.44 -2.88
N ILE A 121 7.55 -8.14 -1.61
CA ILE A 121 8.78 -7.46 -1.20
C ILE A 121 10.01 -8.24 -1.66
N VAL A 122 10.02 -9.55 -1.44
CA VAL A 122 11.12 -10.42 -1.88
C VAL A 122 11.26 -10.35 -3.40
N LYS A 123 10.13 -10.40 -4.13
CA LYS A 123 10.12 -10.28 -5.59
C LYS A 123 10.67 -8.94 -6.07
N VAL A 124 10.30 -7.85 -5.43
CA VAL A 124 10.81 -6.50 -5.74
C VAL A 124 12.32 -6.46 -5.56
N ARG A 125 12.84 -7.02 -4.47
CA ARG A 125 14.28 -7.09 -4.22
C ARG A 125 15.02 -7.88 -5.30
N GLU A 126 14.47 -9.00 -5.72
CA GLU A 126 15.04 -9.81 -6.82
C GLU A 126 15.08 -9.02 -8.13
N LEU A 127 14.01 -8.31 -8.45
CA LEU A 127 13.94 -7.49 -9.66
C LEU A 127 14.94 -6.33 -9.62
N GLU A 128 15.10 -5.69 -8.47
CA GLU A 128 16.09 -4.62 -8.30
C GLU A 128 17.52 -5.13 -8.50
N GLU A 129 17.85 -6.26 -7.91
CA GLU A 129 19.17 -6.87 -8.06
C GLU A 129 19.45 -7.25 -9.51
N LYS A 130 18.47 -7.84 -10.18
CA LYS A 130 18.58 -8.21 -11.60
C LYS A 130 18.80 -6.97 -12.46
N TYR A 131 18.02 -5.91 -12.23
CA TYR A 131 18.14 -4.66 -12.99
C TYR A 131 19.50 -3.99 -12.77
N ALA A 132 19.98 -3.96 -11.54
CA ALA A 132 21.29 -3.42 -11.21
C ALA A 132 22.42 -4.24 -11.86
N SER A 133 22.29 -5.58 -11.88
CA SER A 133 23.23 -6.48 -12.51
C SER A 133 23.28 -6.29 -14.03
N ASP A 134 22.12 -6.19 -14.68
CA ASP A 134 22.01 -5.95 -16.12
C ASP A 134 22.66 -4.62 -16.50
N LYS A 135 22.52 -3.59 -15.70
CA LYS A 135 23.15 -2.28 -15.92
C LYS A 135 24.68 -2.30 -15.79
N ARG A 136 25.22 -3.21 -14.99
CA ARG A 136 26.68 -3.33 -14.81
C ARG A 136 27.37 -4.01 -15.99
N VAL A 137 26.63 -4.74 -16.81
CA VAL A 137 27.14 -5.46 -17.97
C VAL A 137 27.28 -4.53 -19.18
N ASP A 138 26.55 -3.43 -19.19
CA ASP A 138 26.60 -2.40 -20.22
C ASP A 138 27.71 -1.38 -19.91
#